data_9d500cbc1725d6ec4f42dc9fc2919811
#
_entry.id   9d500cbc1725d6ec4f42dc9fc2919811
#
_cell.length_a   1.000
_cell.length_b   1.000
_cell.length_c   1.000
_cell.angle_alpha   90.00
_cell.angle_beta   90.00
_cell.angle_gamma   90.00
#
_symmetry.space_group_name_H-M   'P 1'
#
loop_
_entity.id
_entity.type
_entity.pdbx_description
1 polymer ?
#
loop_
_entity_poly.entity_id
_entity_poly.type
_entity_poly.pdbx_seq_one_letter_code
_entity_poly.pdbx_strand_id
1 'polypeptide(L)'
;EWIRREYERYVIEHIEEHDKLRFLHWLVLLRLNWHYRILRKKTPLLYENRDAGKVGNGGQKIGNAGQKRQKGSGREKLPYLKGAESRSTRWTPPHDMVRLLKDYDVVSFDIFDTLIFRPLDLPRHLFWFVGNELDMLNFVNVRTQAENTVRDEKEQREGHREVTIREIYEQIQKETGLEPERGIAAEIETERKLCQANPYMKYVFDTLLALGTRIFLVSDMYLPKEIVEQLLEKCGYAGYEQLLVSCDCQCSKRDGRLFQLLKDYAQGARADAPRIVHVGDNPETDIGMAQKMGLETFHYENTTVKGRPYRTDEIPGMVGSAYRGIVNNHLHNGYRRYDAYYEFGFLYGGLFHYGFAQHIHRFAAEHGMEKILFVARDGYIMKQIYDGCFTDIPSGYLLCSRISNLKMAAYCNRTAYLK
;
A
#
# COMPACT_ATOMS: atom_id res chain seq x y z
N GLU A 1 -25.50 17.96 -8.55
CA GLU A 1 -24.12 17.48 -8.70
C GLU A 1 -23.61 16.76 -7.44
N TRP A 2 -23.77 17.34 -6.23
CA TRP A 2 -23.33 16.73 -4.98
C TRP A 2 -24.12 15.45 -4.62
N ILE A 3 -25.46 15.43 -4.79
CA ILE A 3 -26.31 14.24 -4.58
C ILE A 3 -25.91 13.10 -5.52
N ARG A 4 -25.55 13.43 -6.75
CA ARG A 4 -25.08 12.43 -7.73
C ARG A 4 -23.75 11.80 -7.28
N ARG A 5 -22.81 12.60 -6.80
CA ARG A 5 -21.54 12.10 -6.25
C ARG A 5 -21.73 11.20 -5.03
N GLU A 6 -22.61 11.57 -4.10
CA GLU A 6 -22.94 10.75 -2.93
C GLU A 6 -23.61 9.40 -3.34
N TYR A 7 -24.45 9.44 -4.36
CA TYR A 7 -25.07 8.20 -4.89
C TYR A 7 -24.06 7.32 -5.62
N GLU A 8 -23.22 7.89 -6.47
CA GLU A 8 -22.15 7.16 -7.17
C GLU A 8 -21.18 6.51 -6.17
N ARG A 9 -20.84 7.22 -5.11
CA ARG A 9 -20.02 6.70 -4.02
C ARG A 9 -20.69 5.53 -3.31
N TYR A 10 -21.96 5.65 -2.97
CA TYR A 10 -22.71 4.55 -2.39
C TYR A 10 -22.72 3.31 -3.29
N VAL A 11 -22.92 3.47 -4.58
CA VAL A 11 -22.89 2.36 -5.55
C VAL A 11 -21.54 1.67 -5.60
N ILE A 12 -20.43 2.45 -5.58
CA ILE A 12 -19.07 1.90 -5.59
C ILE A 12 -18.79 1.08 -4.33
N GLU A 13 -19.19 1.58 -3.17
CA GLU A 13 -18.96 0.90 -1.88
C GLU A 13 -19.84 -0.35 -1.66
N HIS A 14 -21.00 -0.41 -2.31
CA HIS A 14 -22.01 -1.48 -2.13
C HIS A 14 -22.40 -2.13 -3.46
N ILE A 15 -21.40 -2.34 -4.34
CA ILE A 15 -21.65 -2.78 -5.72
C ILE A 15 -22.42 -4.10 -5.78
N GLU A 16 -22.10 -5.07 -4.93
CA GLU A 16 -22.77 -6.37 -4.87
C GLU A 16 -24.22 -6.25 -4.36
N GLU A 17 -24.46 -5.42 -3.34
CA GLU A 17 -25.78 -5.16 -2.78
C GLU A 17 -26.62 -4.32 -3.75
N HIS A 18 -25.97 -3.35 -4.43
CA HIS A 18 -26.60 -2.50 -5.42
C HIS A 18 -27.14 -3.32 -6.63
N ASP A 19 -26.33 -4.25 -7.13
CA ASP A 19 -26.74 -5.09 -8.26
C ASP A 19 -27.93 -6.01 -7.91
N LYS A 20 -27.96 -6.52 -6.68
CA LYS A 20 -29.12 -7.30 -6.18
C LYS A 20 -30.38 -6.47 -5.98
N LEU A 21 -30.23 -5.19 -5.59
CA LEU A 21 -31.33 -4.29 -5.25
C LEU A 21 -31.50 -3.15 -6.25
N ARG A 22 -31.05 -3.33 -7.47
CA ARG A 22 -31.03 -2.30 -8.53
C ARG A 22 -32.38 -1.63 -8.78
N PHE A 23 -33.49 -2.36 -8.59
CA PHE A 23 -34.84 -1.81 -8.70
C PHE A 23 -35.20 -0.82 -7.57
N LEU A 24 -34.44 -0.79 -6.47
CA LEU A 24 -34.66 0.14 -5.35
C LEU A 24 -33.79 1.40 -5.40
N HIS A 25 -32.90 1.55 -6.41
CA HIS A 25 -31.98 2.68 -6.49
C HIS A 25 -32.69 4.05 -6.50
N TRP A 26 -33.90 4.13 -7.04
CA TRP A 26 -34.69 5.36 -7.02
C TRP A 26 -35.11 5.78 -5.61
N LEU A 27 -35.32 4.84 -4.67
CA LEU A 27 -35.58 5.13 -3.27
C LEU A 27 -34.38 5.76 -2.58
N VAL A 28 -33.18 5.28 -2.90
CA VAL A 28 -31.92 5.87 -2.39
C VAL A 28 -31.78 7.31 -2.88
N LEU A 29 -32.01 7.56 -4.16
CA LEU A 29 -31.99 8.90 -4.74
C LEU A 29 -33.06 9.80 -4.13
N LEU A 30 -34.27 9.32 -3.90
CA LEU A 30 -35.36 10.06 -3.27
C LEU A 30 -35.00 10.43 -1.83
N ARG A 31 -34.44 9.49 -1.06
CA ARG A 31 -33.98 9.73 0.31
C ARG A 31 -32.84 10.76 0.36
N LEU A 32 -31.87 10.69 -0.55
CA LEU A 32 -30.79 11.67 -0.67
C LEU A 32 -31.32 13.07 -1.03
N ASN A 33 -32.25 13.17 -2.01
CA ASN A 33 -32.88 14.44 -2.36
C ASN A 33 -33.65 15.05 -1.19
N TRP A 34 -34.43 14.23 -0.46
CA TRP A 34 -35.16 14.67 0.73
C TRP A 34 -34.19 15.20 1.80
N HIS A 35 -33.15 14.43 2.12
CA HIS A 35 -32.17 14.78 3.15
C HIS A 35 -31.40 16.07 2.82
N TYR A 36 -30.91 16.18 1.61
CA TYR A 36 -29.99 17.25 1.23
C TYR A 36 -30.69 18.50 0.64
N ARG A 37 -31.78 18.34 -0.08
CA ARG A 37 -32.50 19.46 -0.68
C ARG A 37 -33.62 20.01 0.21
N ILE A 38 -34.38 19.13 0.85
CA ILE A 38 -35.54 19.54 1.66
C ILE A 38 -35.10 19.84 3.08
N LEU A 39 -34.40 18.90 3.76
CA LEU A 39 -33.92 19.12 5.11
C LEU A 39 -32.67 19.99 5.17
N ARG A 40 -32.05 20.31 4.06
CA ARG A 40 -30.81 21.08 3.92
C ARG A 40 -29.66 20.57 4.81
N LYS A 41 -29.66 19.30 5.17
CA LYS A 41 -28.60 18.67 5.96
C LYS A 41 -27.43 18.30 5.05
N LYS A 42 -26.22 18.66 5.45
CA LYS A 42 -24.99 18.36 4.71
C LYS A 42 -24.23 17.15 5.27
N THR A 43 -24.74 16.50 6.31
CA THR A 43 -24.13 15.30 6.91
C THR A 43 -24.44 14.09 6.03
N PRO A 44 -23.46 13.27 5.66
CA PRO A 44 -23.67 12.08 4.84
C PRO A 44 -24.67 11.12 5.48
N LEU A 45 -25.79 10.85 4.81
CA LEU A 45 -26.84 9.97 5.32
C LEU A 45 -26.49 8.48 5.16
N LEU A 46 -25.66 8.16 4.18
CA LEU A 46 -25.33 6.78 3.81
C LEU A 46 -24.25 6.14 4.69
N TYR A 47 -23.62 6.93 5.56
CA TYR A 47 -22.55 6.47 6.47
C TYR A 47 -23.00 6.24 7.92
N GLU A 48 -24.26 6.57 8.24
CA GLU A 48 -24.80 6.35 9.58
C GLU A 48 -25.33 4.93 9.74
N ASN A 49 -24.54 3.91 9.82
CA ASN A 49 -24.95 2.65 10.49
C ASN A 49 -24.21 1.40 10.02
N ARG A 50 -22.93 1.25 10.38
CA ARG A 50 -22.40 -0.11 10.54
C ARG A 50 -21.70 -0.38 11.90
N ASP A 51 -21.40 0.65 12.70
CA ASP A 51 -20.71 0.46 13.99
C ASP A 51 -21.54 0.78 15.26
N ALA A 52 -22.83 1.10 15.12
CA ALA A 52 -23.68 1.40 16.27
C ALA A 52 -24.35 0.18 16.93
N GLY A 53 -23.96 -1.02 16.56
CA GLY A 53 -24.59 -2.25 17.02
C GLY A 53 -23.70 -3.18 17.82
N LYS A 54 -22.96 -2.71 18.84
CA LYS A 54 -22.49 -3.51 19.98
C LYS A 54 -21.62 -2.67 20.94
N VAL A 55 -22.23 -1.76 21.69
CA VAL A 55 -21.69 -1.38 23.02
C VAL A 55 -22.86 -1.34 24.00
N GLY A 56 -22.77 -2.20 24.97
CA GLY A 56 -23.79 -2.38 26.00
C GLY A 56 -23.94 -1.18 26.92
N ASN A 57 -25.15 -1.01 27.43
CA ASN A 57 -25.54 -0.08 28.46
C ASN A 57 -24.61 -0.07 29.66
N GLY A 58 -23.97 1.07 29.88
CA GLY A 58 -23.31 1.41 31.14
C GLY A 58 -23.44 2.89 31.35
N GLY A 59 -24.55 3.32 31.95
CA GLY A 59 -24.81 4.71 32.27
C GLY A 59 -23.89 5.20 33.38
N GLN A 60 -23.19 6.32 33.12
CA GLN A 60 -22.74 7.22 34.18
C GLN A 60 -22.93 8.67 33.74
N LYS A 61 -23.83 9.34 34.48
CA LYS A 61 -23.99 10.80 34.49
C LYS A 61 -22.72 11.43 35.05
N ILE A 62 -22.10 12.34 34.32
CA ILE A 62 -21.11 13.27 34.90
C ILE A 62 -21.56 14.69 34.59
N GLY A 63 -21.59 15.47 35.67
CA GLY A 63 -22.19 16.78 35.78
C GLY A 63 -21.40 17.90 35.08
N ASN A 64 -22.15 18.96 34.79
CA ASN A 64 -21.67 20.25 34.34
C ASN A 64 -20.74 20.91 35.37
N ALA A 65 -19.50 21.17 34.96
CA ALA A 65 -18.65 22.15 35.64
C ALA A 65 -18.12 23.15 34.60
N GLY A 66 -18.48 24.40 34.79
CA GLY A 66 -18.12 25.50 33.92
C GLY A 66 -16.61 25.74 33.88
N GLN A 67 -16.07 25.85 32.68
CA GLN A 67 -14.73 26.36 32.45
C GLN A 67 -14.73 27.69 31.71
N LYS A 68 -14.11 28.68 32.39
CA LYS A 68 -13.85 30.04 31.92
C LYS A 68 -13.02 30.01 30.61
N ARG A 69 -13.49 30.79 29.62
CA ARG A 69 -12.74 31.12 28.41
C ARG A 69 -11.44 31.86 28.79
N GLN A 70 -10.30 31.22 28.57
CA GLN A 70 -9.03 31.92 28.40
C GLN A 70 -8.82 32.18 26.90
N LYS A 71 -8.74 33.46 26.54
CA LYS A 71 -8.28 33.91 25.22
C LYS A 71 -6.77 33.72 25.13
N GLY A 72 -6.35 32.67 24.44
CA GLY A 72 -4.96 32.49 24.00
C GLY A 72 -4.96 32.44 22.47
N SER A 73 -4.18 33.30 21.83
CA SER A 73 -3.93 33.30 20.39
C SER A 73 -3.13 32.05 19.99
N GLY A 74 -3.77 30.89 19.93
CA GLY A 74 -3.21 29.68 19.44
C GLY A 74 -3.55 29.52 17.95
N ARG A 75 -2.53 29.45 17.09
CA ARG A 75 -2.70 28.94 15.72
C ARG A 75 -3.45 27.60 15.82
N GLU A 76 -4.66 27.54 15.25
CA GLU A 76 -5.39 26.28 15.16
C GLU A 76 -4.54 25.28 14.40
N LYS A 77 -4.06 24.24 15.10
CA LYS A 77 -3.35 23.14 14.46
C LYS A 77 -4.31 22.46 13.49
N LEU A 78 -3.91 22.31 12.24
CA LEU A 78 -4.68 21.57 11.24
C LEU A 78 -5.13 20.23 11.81
N PRO A 79 -6.38 19.78 11.55
CA PRO A 79 -6.91 18.52 12.08
C PRO A 79 -6.00 17.33 11.87
N TYR A 80 -5.30 17.31 10.73
CA TYR A 80 -4.29 16.31 10.38
C TYR A 80 -3.10 16.29 11.37
N LEU A 81 -2.67 17.44 11.87
CA LEU A 81 -1.53 17.54 12.79
C LEU A 81 -1.88 17.12 14.24
N LYS A 82 -3.17 17.15 14.63
CA LYS A 82 -3.61 16.67 15.95
C LYS A 82 -3.43 15.16 16.14
N GLY A 83 -3.40 14.38 15.05
CA GLY A 83 -3.15 12.94 15.07
C GLY A 83 -1.67 12.55 15.08
N ALA A 84 -0.77 13.43 14.66
CA ALA A 84 0.66 13.13 14.54
C ALA A 84 1.37 12.94 15.90
N GLU A 85 0.90 13.64 16.94
CA GLU A 85 1.49 13.54 18.29
C GLU A 85 1.07 12.27 19.06
N SER A 86 -0.07 11.64 18.70
CA SER A 86 -0.56 10.43 19.39
C SER A 86 -0.12 9.11 18.71
N ARG A 87 0.54 9.18 17.55
CA ARG A 87 0.93 8.03 16.73
C ARG A 87 2.15 7.26 17.25
N SER A 88 2.67 7.60 18.41
CA SER A 88 3.91 7.06 18.97
C SER A 88 3.76 5.71 19.70
N THR A 89 2.70 4.96 19.46
CA THR A 89 2.55 3.65 20.11
C THR A 89 3.45 2.61 19.43
N ARG A 90 4.53 2.27 20.13
CA ARG A 90 5.46 1.16 19.85
C ARG A 90 6.10 1.15 18.46
N TRP A 91 6.87 2.19 18.16
CA TRP A 91 7.87 2.09 17.12
C TRP A 91 9.10 1.35 17.67
N THR A 92 9.42 0.20 17.12
CA THR A 92 10.65 -0.53 17.42
C THR A 92 11.65 -0.18 16.32
N PRO A 93 12.77 0.49 16.65
CA PRO A 93 13.83 0.74 15.67
C PRO A 93 14.37 -0.58 15.11
N PRO A 94 14.86 -0.62 13.85
CA PRO A 94 15.36 -1.86 13.26
C PRO A 94 16.52 -2.49 14.04
N HIS A 95 17.38 -1.68 14.67
CA HIS A 95 18.45 -2.20 15.51
C HIS A 95 17.96 -2.88 16.81
N ASP A 96 16.84 -2.44 17.37
CA ASP A 96 16.24 -3.12 18.53
C ASP A 96 15.62 -4.47 18.13
N MET A 97 15.04 -4.55 16.93
CA MET A 97 14.59 -5.83 16.38
C MET A 97 15.76 -6.81 16.19
N VAL A 98 16.89 -6.34 15.66
CA VAL A 98 18.10 -7.17 15.57
C VAL A 98 18.53 -7.67 16.95
N ARG A 99 18.48 -6.84 18.00
CA ARG A 99 18.82 -7.27 19.38
C ARG A 99 17.91 -8.38 19.90
N LEU A 100 16.63 -8.34 19.53
CA LEU A 100 15.66 -9.37 19.92
C LEU A 100 15.88 -10.69 19.18
N LEU A 101 16.33 -10.62 17.93
CA LEU A 101 16.43 -11.79 17.05
C LEU A 101 17.81 -12.47 17.05
N LYS A 102 18.88 -11.75 17.38
CA LYS A 102 20.27 -12.24 17.24
C LYS A 102 20.63 -13.45 18.11
N ASP A 103 19.87 -13.69 19.19
CA ASP A 103 20.14 -14.76 20.13
C ASP A 103 19.40 -16.08 19.79
N TYR A 104 18.71 -16.10 18.63
CA TYR A 104 18.11 -17.33 18.07
C TYR A 104 19.09 -18.03 17.16
N ASP A 105 19.04 -19.37 17.15
CA ASP A 105 19.87 -20.19 16.27
C ASP A 105 19.46 -20.03 14.80
N VAL A 106 18.15 -19.82 14.57
CA VAL A 106 17.54 -19.64 13.26
C VAL A 106 16.50 -18.54 13.31
N VAL A 107 16.58 -17.62 12.35
CA VAL A 107 15.52 -16.63 12.10
C VAL A 107 14.89 -16.95 10.75
N SER A 108 13.59 -17.19 10.73
CA SER A 108 12.86 -17.36 9.50
C SER A 108 11.99 -16.15 9.20
N PHE A 109 11.88 -15.79 7.93
CA PHE A 109 11.08 -14.65 7.48
C PHE A 109 10.01 -15.09 6.48
N ASP A 110 8.82 -14.52 6.62
CA ASP A 110 7.89 -14.41 5.52
C ASP A 110 8.45 -13.44 4.45
N ILE A 111 7.94 -13.50 3.22
CA ILE A 111 8.50 -12.74 2.09
C ILE A 111 7.64 -11.54 1.72
N PHE A 112 6.41 -11.78 1.22
CA PHE A 112 5.54 -10.72 0.72
C PHE A 112 4.91 -9.94 1.87
N ASP A 113 4.88 -8.61 1.74
CA ASP A 113 4.46 -7.66 2.79
C ASP A 113 5.33 -7.68 4.06
N THR A 114 6.36 -8.54 4.10
CA THR A 114 7.40 -8.60 5.14
C THR A 114 8.75 -8.15 4.59
N LEU A 115 9.44 -8.98 3.80
CA LEU A 115 10.74 -8.63 3.20
C LEU A 115 10.61 -7.75 1.98
N ILE A 116 9.61 -7.99 1.15
CA ILE A 116 9.35 -7.26 -0.09
C ILE A 116 7.94 -6.69 -0.12
N PHE A 117 7.84 -5.48 -0.67
CA PHE A 117 6.58 -4.76 -0.83
C PHE A 117 6.19 -4.66 -2.29
N ARG A 118 4.90 -4.60 -2.54
CA ARG A 118 4.31 -4.04 -3.75
C ARG A 118 3.79 -2.63 -3.46
N PRO A 119 3.87 -1.66 -4.41
CA PRO A 119 3.34 -0.31 -4.20
C PRO A 119 1.80 -0.27 -4.37
N LEU A 120 1.12 -1.23 -3.77
CA LEU A 120 -0.32 -1.46 -3.86
C LEU A 120 -0.86 -1.79 -2.48
N ASP A 121 -2.06 -1.31 -2.14
CA ASP A 121 -2.70 -1.65 -0.86
C ASP A 121 -3.37 -3.02 -0.86
N LEU A 122 -3.70 -3.55 -2.04
CA LEU A 122 -4.26 -4.89 -2.24
C LEU A 122 -3.42 -5.64 -3.28
N PRO A 123 -2.83 -6.79 -2.92
CA PRO A 123 -1.99 -7.58 -3.84
C PRO A 123 -2.66 -7.92 -5.17
N ARG A 124 -3.97 -8.23 -5.17
CA ARG A 124 -4.75 -8.55 -6.38
C ARG A 124 -4.81 -7.42 -7.42
N HIS A 125 -4.54 -6.18 -7.02
CA HIS A 125 -4.50 -5.05 -7.95
C HIS A 125 -3.30 -5.09 -8.89
N LEU A 126 -2.31 -5.94 -8.63
CA LEU A 126 -1.25 -6.27 -9.58
C LEU A 126 -1.85 -6.79 -10.91
N PHE A 127 -2.90 -7.60 -10.85
CA PHE A 127 -3.55 -8.18 -12.02
C PHE A 127 -4.18 -7.13 -12.96
N TRP A 128 -4.40 -5.90 -12.49
CA TRP A 128 -4.80 -4.80 -13.37
C TRP A 128 -3.70 -4.43 -14.37
N PHE A 129 -2.43 -4.42 -13.91
CA PHE A 129 -1.28 -4.16 -14.80
C PHE A 129 -1.09 -5.30 -15.79
N VAL A 130 -1.23 -6.54 -15.30
CA VAL A 130 -1.17 -7.74 -16.16
C VAL A 130 -2.26 -7.68 -17.24
N GLY A 131 -3.48 -7.34 -16.85
CA GLY A 131 -4.61 -7.19 -17.80
C GLY A 131 -4.34 -6.11 -18.86
N ASN A 132 -3.75 -4.98 -18.48
CA ASN A 132 -3.35 -3.94 -19.44
C ASN A 132 -2.28 -4.43 -20.43
N GLU A 133 -1.28 -5.19 -19.97
CA GLU A 133 -0.24 -5.76 -20.82
C GLU A 133 -0.81 -6.80 -21.81
N LEU A 134 -1.86 -7.48 -21.39
CA LEU A 134 -2.53 -8.52 -22.20
C LEU A 134 -3.68 -8.00 -23.06
N ASP A 135 -4.03 -6.71 -22.97
CA ASP A 135 -5.22 -6.09 -23.57
C ASP A 135 -6.54 -6.77 -23.11
N MET A 136 -6.58 -7.26 -21.88
CA MET A 136 -7.73 -7.94 -21.30
C MET A 136 -8.45 -7.07 -20.27
N LEU A 137 -9.66 -6.62 -20.59
CA LEU A 137 -10.52 -5.93 -19.64
C LEU A 137 -10.98 -6.89 -18.53
N ASN A 138 -11.18 -6.36 -17.32
CA ASN A 138 -11.66 -7.13 -16.16
C ASN A 138 -10.74 -8.29 -15.72
N PHE A 139 -9.47 -8.28 -16.11
CA PHE A 139 -8.55 -9.36 -15.84
C PHE A 139 -8.34 -9.65 -14.34
N VAL A 140 -8.47 -8.64 -13.48
CA VAL A 140 -8.44 -8.81 -12.02
C VAL A 140 -9.44 -9.85 -11.56
N ASN A 141 -10.67 -9.80 -12.05
CA ASN A 141 -11.72 -10.76 -11.69
C ASN A 141 -11.46 -12.13 -12.32
N VAL A 142 -11.11 -12.17 -13.62
CA VAL A 142 -10.78 -13.42 -14.33
C VAL A 142 -9.67 -14.16 -13.58
N ARG A 143 -8.57 -13.48 -13.29
CA ARG A 143 -7.40 -14.07 -12.61
C ARG A 143 -7.74 -14.56 -11.20
N THR A 144 -8.51 -13.75 -10.44
CA THR A 144 -8.91 -14.11 -9.06
C THR A 144 -9.88 -15.29 -9.05
N GLN A 145 -10.85 -15.34 -9.98
CA GLN A 145 -11.79 -16.45 -10.08
C GLN A 145 -11.08 -17.74 -10.49
N ALA A 146 -10.21 -17.68 -11.49
CA ALA A 146 -9.44 -18.85 -11.93
C ALA A 146 -8.61 -19.44 -10.79
N GLU A 147 -7.91 -18.60 -10.01
CA GLU A 147 -7.16 -19.07 -8.84
C GLU A 147 -8.07 -19.75 -7.82
N ASN A 148 -9.20 -19.15 -7.47
CA ASN A 148 -10.15 -19.75 -6.51
C ASN A 148 -10.68 -21.08 -7.02
N THR A 149 -11.06 -21.17 -8.30
CA THR A 149 -11.55 -22.41 -8.91
C THR A 149 -10.53 -23.54 -8.78
N VAL A 150 -9.28 -23.27 -9.16
CA VAL A 150 -8.21 -24.28 -9.09
C VAL A 150 -7.92 -24.69 -7.63
N ARG A 151 -7.91 -23.73 -6.69
CA ARG A 151 -7.73 -24.01 -5.26
C ARG A 151 -8.84 -24.89 -4.70
N ASP A 152 -10.10 -24.62 -5.07
CA ASP A 152 -11.25 -25.41 -4.61
C ASP A 152 -11.25 -26.81 -5.21
N GLU A 153 -10.91 -26.96 -6.48
CA GLU A 153 -10.76 -28.27 -7.14
C GLU A 153 -9.64 -29.10 -6.50
N LYS A 154 -8.48 -28.48 -6.18
CA LYS A 154 -7.38 -29.17 -5.50
C LYS A 154 -7.73 -29.60 -4.09
N GLU A 155 -8.45 -28.75 -3.34
CA GLU A 155 -8.90 -29.10 -2.00
C GLU A 155 -9.79 -30.34 -2.02
N GLN A 156 -10.70 -30.42 -3.00
CA GLN A 156 -11.60 -31.60 -3.16
C GLN A 156 -10.86 -32.86 -3.60
N ARG A 157 -9.85 -32.71 -4.45
CA ARG A 157 -9.14 -33.86 -5.06
C ARG A 157 -7.95 -34.32 -4.22
N GLU A 158 -7.19 -33.40 -3.64
CA GLU A 158 -5.88 -33.65 -3.05
C GLU A 158 -5.82 -33.29 -1.54
N GLY A 159 -6.86 -32.63 -1.02
CA GLY A 159 -6.95 -32.26 0.40
C GLY A 159 -6.07 -31.07 0.79
N HIS A 160 -5.59 -30.29 -0.18
CA HIS A 160 -4.86 -29.04 0.04
C HIS A 160 -5.20 -27.99 -1.02
N ARG A 161 -4.89 -26.71 -0.74
CA ARG A 161 -5.23 -25.56 -1.61
C ARG A 161 -4.01 -24.98 -2.33
N GLU A 162 -2.87 -25.68 -2.33
CA GLU A 162 -1.65 -25.16 -2.93
C GLU A 162 -1.68 -25.34 -4.44
N VAL A 163 -1.55 -24.23 -5.16
CA VAL A 163 -1.63 -24.15 -6.62
C VAL A 163 -0.40 -23.47 -7.17
N THR A 164 -0.04 -23.82 -8.40
CA THR A 164 1.03 -23.18 -9.16
C THR A 164 0.47 -22.10 -10.10
N ILE A 165 1.30 -21.15 -10.49
CA ILE A 165 0.92 -20.14 -11.51
C ILE A 165 0.49 -20.81 -12.82
N ARG A 166 1.10 -21.93 -13.19
CA ARG A 166 0.75 -22.69 -14.41
C ARG A 166 -0.69 -23.21 -14.35
N GLU A 167 -1.07 -23.88 -13.29
CA GLU A 167 -2.44 -24.40 -13.11
C GLU A 167 -3.48 -23.28 -13.19
N ILE A 168 -3.17 -22.13 -12.62
CA ILE A 168 -4.05 -20.96 -12.66
C ILE A 168 -4.23 -20.46 -14.11
N TYR A 169 -3.13 -20.36 -14.88
CA TYR A 169 -3.21 -19.89 -16.26
C TYR A 169 -3.78 -20.94 -17.23
N GLU A 170 -3.64 -22.22 -16.95
CA GLU A 170 -4.37 -23.28 -17.67
C GLU A 170 -5.89 -23.15 -17.48
N GLN A 171 -6.34 -22.75 -16.28
CA GLN A 171 -7.75 -22.46 -16.04
C GLN A 171 -8.20 -21.18 -16.79
N ILE A 172 -7.39 -20.13 -16.79
CA ILE A 172 -7.67 -18.90 -17.57
C ILE A 172 -7.76 -19.22 -19.07
N GLN A 173 -6.89 -20.11 -19.59
CA GLN A 173 -6.95 -20.54 -20.98
C GLN A 173 -8.28 -21.21 -21.32
N LYS A 174 -8.79 -22.06 -20.46
CA LYS A 174 -10.11 -22.72 -20.66
C LYS A 174 -11.25 -21.70 -20.76
N GLU A 175 -11.17 -20.62 -19.96
CA GLU A 175 -12.24 -19.61 -19.87
C GLU A 175 -12.12 -18.52 -20.96
N THR A 176 -10.92 -18.17 -21.37
CA THR A 176 -10.66 -16.97 -22.21
C THR A 176 -9.93 -17.26 -23.51
N GLY A 177 -9.29 -18.42 -23.64
CA GLY A 177 -8.40 -18.75 -24.76
C GLY A 177 -7.02 -18.10 -24.66
N LEU A 178 -6.67 -17.41 -23.57
CA LEU A 178 -5.34 -16.85 -23.36
C LEU A 178 -4.30 -17.94 -23.25
N GLU A 179 -3.23 -17.84 -24.05
CA GLU A 179 -2.10 -18.76 -23.96
C GLU A 179 -1.39 -18.64 -22.59
N PRO A 180 -1.20 -19.74 -21.83
CA PRO A 180 -0.66 -19.70 -20.48
C PRO A 180 0.71 -19.03 -20.38
N GLU A 181 1.63 -19.35 -21.29
CA GLU A 181 2.99 -18.82 -21.30
C GLU A 181 3.00 -17.30 -21.42
N ARG A 182 2.13 -16.74 -22.27
CA ARG A 182 1.98 -15.29 -22.43
C ARG A 182 1.49 -14.63 -21.14
N GLY A 183 0.50 -15.22 -20.51
CA GLY A 183 -0.06 -14.71 -19.26
C GLY A 183 0.91 -14.80 -18.09
N ILE A 184 1.58 -15.96 -17.94
CA ILE A 184 2.60 -16.20 -16.91
C ILE A 184 3.76 -15.19 -17.06
N ALA A 185 4.26 -15.00 -18.29
CA ALA A 185 5.35 -14.05 -18.53
C ALA A 185 4.94 -12.62 -18.16
N ALA A 186 3.73 -12.20 -18.51
CA ALA A 186 3.22 -10.86 -18.15
C ALA A 186 3.08 -10.67 -16.63
N GLU A 187 2.60 -11.69 -15.88
CA GLU A 187 2.46 -11.62 -14.42
C GLU A 187 3.84 -11.57 -13.74
N ILE A 188 4.77 -12.44 -14.13
CA ILE A 188 6.14 -12.45 -13.58
C ILE A 188 6.86 -11.13 -13.85
N GLU A 189 6.76 -10.58 -15.06
CA GLU A 189 7.39 -9.30 -15.39
C GLU A 189 6.76 -8.14 -14.61
N THR A 190 5.45 -8.19 -14.36
CA THR A 190 4.74 -7.21 -13.54
C THR A 190 5.20 -7.30 -12.08
N GLU A 191 5.31 -8.50 -11.50
CA GLU A 191 5.89 -8.70 -10.16
C GLU A 191 7.32 -8.17 -10.10
N ARG A 192 8.14 -8.47 -11.11
CA ARG A 192 9.51 -7.98 -11.19
C ARG A 192 9.56 -6.46 -11.22
N LYS A 193 8.70 -5.78 -11.96
CA LYS A 193 8.63 -4.31 -12.00
C LYS A 193 8.21 -3.69 -10.67
N LEU A 194 7.23 -4.27 -9.99
CA LEU A 194 6.58 -3.68 -8.83
C LEU A 194 7.23 -4.03 -7.49
N CYS A 195 7.79 -5.23 -7.33
CA CYS A 195 8.41 -5.64 -6.07
C CYS A 195 9.61 -4.78 -5.69
N GLN A 196 9.65 -4.35 -4.44
CA GLN A 196 10.68 -3.51 -3.84
C GLN A 196 11.05 -4.03 -2.45
N ALA A 197 12.31 -3.85 -2.04
CA ALA A 197 12.74 -4.22 -0.71
C ALA A 197 12.02 -3.39 0.36
N ASN A 198 11.62 -4.03 1.46
CA ASN A 198 11.25 -3.34 2.68
C ASN A 198 12.53 -2.82 3.37
N PRO A 199 12.76 -1.50 3.46
CA PRO A 199 14.02 -0.98 3.97
C PRO A 199 14.26 -1.33 5.45
N TYR A 200 13.20 -1.51 6.23
CA TYR A 200 13.30 -1.95 7.62
C TYR A 200 13.81 -3.38 7.70
N MET A 201 13.17 -4.29 7.01
CA MET A 201 13.55 -5.70 7.02
C MET A 201 14.87 -5.96 6.31
N LYS A 202 15.20 -5.16 5.27
CA LYS A 202 16.50 -5.23 4.62
C LYS A 202 17.63 -4.94 5.60
N TYR A 203 17.50 -3.90 6.42
CA TYR A 203 18.47 -3.62 7.47
C TYR A 203 18.59 -4.75 8.49
N VAL A 204 17.44 -5.29 8.95
CA VAL A 204 17.40 -6.39 9.93
C VAL A 204 18.04 -7.64 9.36
N PHE A 205 17.66 -8.03 8.16
CA PHE A 205 18.16 -9.20 7.45
C PHE A 205 19.69 -9.14 7.27
N ASP A 206 20.20 -8.05 6.69
CA ASP A 206 21.63 -7.87 6.41
C ASP A 206 22.46 -7.88 7.69
N THR A 207 21.92 -7.27 8.75
CA THR A 207 22.63 -7.22 10.03
C THR A 207 22.68 -8.61 10.69
N LEU A 208 21.57 -9.37 10.67
CA LEU A 208 21.56 -10.74 11.20
C LEU A 208 22.47 -11.66 10.39
N LEU A 209 22.47 -11.53 9.07
CA LEU A 209 23.38 -12.28 8.21
C LEU A 209 24.86 -11.98 8.52
N ALA A 210 25.21 -10.69 8.71
CA ALA A 210 26.56 -10.27 9.09
C ALA A 210 26.96 -10.77 10.49
N LEU A 211 26.01 -11.02 11.38
CA LEU A 211 26.22 -11.64 12.70
C LEU A 211 26.37 -13.17 12.64
N GLY A 212 26.19 -13.78 11.46
CA GLY A 212 26.27 -15.22 11.27
C GLY A 212 25.00 -15.99 11.66
N THR A 213 23.87 -15.29 11.82
CA THR A 213 22.57 -15.92 12.09
C THR A 213 22.14 -16.74 10.87
N ARG A 214 21.67 -17.97 11.09
CA ARG A 214 21.07 -18.78 10.03
C ARG A 214 19.71 -18.23 9.64
N ILE A 215 19.51 -17.91 8.38
CA ILE A 215 18.27 -17.29 7.88
C ILE A 215 17.56 -18.27 6.94
N PHE A 216 16.27 -18.46 7.17
CA PHE A 216 15.35 -19.23 6.33
C PHE A 216 14.23 -18.34 5.82
N LEU A 217 13.72 -18.65 4.63
CA LEU A 217 12.58 -17.92 4.04
C LEU A 217 11.42 -18.89 3.82
N VAL A 218 10.21 -18.47 4.19
CA VAL A 218 9.00 -19.31 4.13
C VAL A 218 7.84 -18.49 3.57
N SER A 219 7.27 -18.90 2.44
CA SER A 219 6.21 -18.16 1.77
C SER A 219 5.08 -19.03 1.29
N ASP A 220 3.84 -18.63 1.59
CA ASP A 220 2.65 -19.18 0.94
C ASP A 220 2.44 -18.43 -0.38
N MET A 221 2.88 -19.02 -1.50
CA MET A 221 2.88 -18.37 -2.81
C MET A 221 2.71 -19.39 -3.95
N TYR A 222 2.00 -18.98 -5.00
CA TYR A 222 1.77 -19.75 -6.23
C TYR A 222 2.89 -19.60 -7.28
N LEU A 223 3.80 -18.66 -7.09
CA LEU A 223 5.00 -18.52 -7.91
C LEU A 223 6.03 -19.54 -7.47
N PRO A 224 6.69 -20.27 -8.42
CA PRO A 224 7.70 -21.25 -8.08
C PRO A 224 8.93 -20.58 -7.45
N LYS A 225 9.69 -21.39 -6.72
CA LYS A 225 10.88 -20.98 -5.96
C LYS A 225 11.84 -20.14 -6.79
N GLU A 226 12.12 -20.53 -8.01
CA GLU A 226 13.08 -19.87 -8.90
C GLU A 226 12.66 -18.42 -9.22
N ILE A 227 11.36 -18.17 -9.33
CA ILE A 227 10.84 -16.82 -9.56
C ILE A 227 10.91 -15.99 -8.28
N VAL A 228 10.57 -16.58 -7.14
CA VAL A 228 10.68 -15.90 -5.84
C VAL A 228 12.15 -15.54 -5.53
N GLU A 229 13.10 -16.41 -5.84
CA GLU A 229 14.54 -16.16 -5.74
C GLU A 229 14.97 -14.96 -6.59
N GLN A 230 14.51 -14.85 -7.84
CA GLN A 230 14.79 -13.71 -8.71
C GLN A 230 14.23 -12.39 -8.14
N LEU A 231 13.03 -12.42 -7.54
CA LEU A 231 12.45 -11.24 -6.89
C LEU A 231 13.25 -10.81 -5.64
N LEU A 232 13.69 -11.79 -4.84
CA LEU A 232 14.55 -11.56 -3.67
C LEU A 232 15.90 -10.98 -4.08
N GLU A 233 16.56 -11.56 -5.09
CA GLU A 233 17.84 -11.08 -5.63
C GLU A 233 17.71 -9.64 -6.14
N LYS A 234 16.67 -9.34 -6.92
CA LYS A 234 16.37 -7.98 -7.36
C LYS A 234 16.23 -7.00 -6.19
N CYS A 235 15.63 -7.44 -5.08
CA CYS A 235 15.48 -6.67 -3.85
C CYS A 235 16.74 -6.69 -2.97
N GLY A 236 17.81 -7.35 -3.40
CA GLY A 236 19.10 -7.41 -2.71
C GLY A 236 19.15 -8.39 -1.55
N TYR A 237 18.22 -9.34 -1.44
CA TYR A 237 18.27 -10.42 -0.44
C TYR A 237 19.04 -11.61 -0.97
N ALA A 238 20.14 -11.97 -0.28
CA ALA A 238 20.96 -13.11 -0.60
C ALA A 238 21.60 -13.68 0.70
N GLY A 239 22.12 -14.91 0.65
CA GLY A 239 22.85 -15.51 1.78
C GLY A 239 21.94 -16.21 2.80
N TYR A 240 20.66 -16.34 2.56
CA TYR A 240 19.78 -17.22 3.34
C TYR A 240 20.10 -18.71 3.04
N GLU A 241 19.83 -19.57 4.02
CA GLU A 241 20.20 -20.99 3.93
C GLU A 241 19.23 -21.79 3.07
N GLN A 242 17.94 -21.51 3.19
CA GLN A 242 16.87 -22.21 2.48
C GLN A 242 15.66 -21.30 2.21
N LEU A 243 15.02 -21.49 1.05
CA LEU A 243 13.73 -20.92 0.70
C LEU A 243 12.71 -22.06 0.54
N LEU A 244 11.61 -21.96 1.27
CA LEU A 244 10.46 -22.86 1.22
C LEU A 244 9.26 -22.11 0.67
N VAL A 245 8.74 -22.57 -0.47
CA VAL A 245 7.57 -22.00 -1.13
C VAL A 245 6.46 -23.04 -1.15
N SER A 246 5.26 -22.64 -0.76
CA SER A 246 4.15 -23.57 -0.55
C SER A 246 3.73 -24.33 -1.80
N CYS A 247 3.73 -23.68 -2.98
CA CYS A 247 3.35 -24.35 -4.23
C CYS A 247 4.32 -25.47 -4.63
N ASP A 248 5.62 -25.34 -4.33
CA ASP A 248 6.63 -26.36 -4.63
C ASP A 248 6.60 -27.49 -3.59
N CYS A 249 6.37 -27.12 -2.32
CA CYS A 249 6.29 -28.08 -1.22
C CYS A 249 4.93 -28.78 -1.11
N GLN A 250 3.91 -28.35 -1.85
CA GLN A 250 2.52 -28.83 -1.78
C GLN A 250 1.96 -28.83 -0.34
N CYS A 251 2.39 -27.86 0.44
CA CYS A 251 1.95 -27.62 1.83
C CYS A 251 2.14 -26.16 2.19
N SER A 252 1.41 -25.66 3.18
CA SER A 252 1.34 -24.24 3.51
C SER A 252 1.72 -23.92 4.95
N LYS A 253 1.94 -22.62 5.21
CA LYS A 253 2.01 -22.09 6.58
C LYS A 253 0.67 -22.27 7.28
N ARG A 254 -0.45 -22.13 6.54
CA ARG A 254 -1.81 -22.25 7.06
C ARG A 254 -2.13 -23.62 7.66
N ASP A 255 -1.65 -24.69 7.05
CA ASP A 255 -1.82 -26.06 7.55
C ASP A 255 -0.70 -26.51 8.51
N GLY A 256 0.33 -25.67 8.70
CA GLY A 256 1.46 -25.89 9.59
C GLY A 256 2.57 -26.77 9.00
N ARG A 257 2.33 -27.52 7.92
CA ARG A 257 3.31 -28.46 7.34
C ARG A 257 4.54 -27.76 6.80
N LEU A 258 4.40 -26.52 6.29
CA LEU A 258 5.55 -25.76 5.82
C LEU A 258 6.48 -25.35 6.98
N PHE A 259 5.94 -25.08 8.16
CA PHE A 259 6.73 -24.86 9.38
C PHE A 259 7.38 -26.16 9.91
N GLN A 260 6.74 -27.32 9.68
CA GLN A 260 7.39 -28.59 10.00
C GLN A 260 8.61 -28.81 9.12
N LEU A 261 8.50 -28.58 7.81
CA LEU A 261 9.65 -28.64 6.90
C LEU A 261 10.77 -27.66 7.30
N LEU A 262 10.41 -26.43 7.71
CA LEU A 262 11.38 -25.48 8.23
C LEU A 262 12.15 -26.06 9.43
N LYS A 263 11.46 -26.69 10.38
CA LYS A 263 12.09 -27.31 11.56
C LYS A 263 13.02 -28.45 11.16
N ASP A 264 12.58 -29.29 10.24
CA ASP A 264 13.37 -30.44 9.76
C ASP A 264 14.66 -29.98 9.06
N TYR A 265 14.58 -28.95 8.20
CA TYR A 265 15.77 -28.35 7.57
C TYR A 265 16.66 -27.63 8.58
N ALA A 266 16.07 -26.90 9.53
CA ALA A 266 16.81 -26.18 10.56
C ALA A 266 17.55 -27.13 11.51
N GLN A 267 16.93 -28.26 11.87
CA GLN A 267 17.54 -29.33 12.67
C GLN A 267 18.73 -29.96 11.94
N GLY A 268 18.54 -30.38 10.69
CA GLY A 268 19.56 -31.11 9.90
C GLY A 268 20.13 -32.28 10.67
N ALA A 269 21.46 -32.40 10.75
CA ALA A 269 22.17 -33.44 11.51
C ALA A 269 22.50 -33.04 12.97
N ARG A 270 21.96 -31.96 13.49
CA ARG A 270 22.26 -31.49 14.86
C ARG A 270 21.58 -32.37 15.90
N ALA A 271 22.26 -32.59 17.03
CA ALA A 271 21.71 -33.37 18.14
C ALA A 271 20.59 -32.59 18.86
N ASP A 272 20.77 -31.30 19.08
CA ASP A 272 19.82 -30.46 19.79
C ASP A 272 18.94 -29.67 18.81
N ALA A 273 17.66 -29.54 19.17
CA ALA A 273 16.70 -28.76 18.37
C ALA A 273 17.05 -27.26 18.45
N PRO A 274 17.21 -26.57 17.29
CA PRO A 274 17.54 -25.16 17.27
C PRO A 274 16.37 -24.31 17.78
N ARG A 275 16.67 -23.20 18.45
CA ARG A 275 15.67 -22.17 18.75
C ARG A 275 15.36 -21.38 17.50
N ILE A 276 14.12 -21.46 17.04
CA ILE A 276 13.65 -20.82 15.82
C ILE A 276 12.66 -19.72 16.16
N VAL A 277 12.85 -18.54 15.58
CA VAL A 277 11.85 -17.47 15.56
C VAL A 277 11.39 -17.20 14.13
N HIS A 278 10.07 -17.11 13.94
CA HIS A 278 9.48 -16.71 12.65
C HIS A 278 9.00 -15.26 12.71
N VAL A 279 9.34 -14.51 11.66
CA VAL A 279 8.99 -13.09 11.49
C VAL A 279 8.06 -12.97 10.29
N GLY A 280 6.85 -12.43 10.48
CA GLY A 280 5.90 -12.23 9.38
C GLY A 280 4.80 -11.23 9.74
N ASP A 281 4.00 -10.87 8.76
CA ASP A 281 2.96 -9.83 8.88
C ASP A 281 1.56 -10.39 9.15
N ASN A 282 1.31 -11.67 8.84
CA ASN A 282 -0.01 -12.26 8.98
C ASN A 282 -0.24 -12.84 10.37
N PRO A 283 -1.21 -12.28 11.15
CA PRO A 283 -1.47 -12.73 12.53
C PRO A 283 -1.93 -14.19 12.62
N GLU A 284 -2.57 -14.74 11.59
CA GLU A 284 -3.11 -16.10 11.61
C GLU A 284 -2.06 -17.14 11.23
N THR A 285 -1.41 -16.92 10.08
CA THR A 285 -0.46 -17.89 9.52
C THR A 285 0.92 -17.73 10.11
N ASP A 286 1.50 -16.52 10.09
CA ASP A 286 2.88 -16.31 10.53
C ASP A 286 3.03 -16.29 12.06
N ILE A 287 1.97 -15.92 12.76
CA ILE A 287 2.01 -15.86 14.24
C ILE A 287 1.26 -17.04 14.85
N GLY A 288 -0.04 -17.14 14.62
CA GLY A 288 -0.89 -18.12 15.29
C GLY A 288 -0.52 -19.56 14.91
N MET A 289 -0.31 -19.86 13.64
CA MET A 289 0.06 -21.23 13.21
C MET A 289 1.51 -21.54 13.57
N ALA A 290 2.45 -20.62 13.37
CA ALA A 290 3.85 -20.83 13.75
C ALA A 290 3.98 -21.15 15.26
N GLN A 291 3.24 -20.44 16.13
CA GLN A 291 3.19 -20.75 17.56
C GLN A 291 2.59 -22.14 17.87
N LYS A 292 1.53 -22.53 17.16
CA LYS A 292 0.96 -23.90 17.29
C LYS A 292 1.96 -24.98 16.89
N MET A 293 2.84 -24.66 15.94
CA MET A 293 3.92 -25.55 15.51
C MET A 293 5.16 -25.48 16.42
N GLY A 294 5.11 -24.72 17.54
CA GLY A 294 6.15 -24.63 18.54
C GLY A 294 7.30 -23.68 18.18
N LEU A 295 7.11 -22.76 17.24
CA LEU A 295 8.06 -21.69 16.96
C LEU A 295 7.81 -20.47 17.83
N GLU A 296 8.87 -19.74 18.17
CA GLU A 296 8.73 -18.37 18.65
C GLU A 296 8.39 -17.45 17.47
N THR A 297 7.71 -16.33 17.71
CA THR A 297 7.24 -15.46 16.63
C THR A 297 7.48 -13.99 16.92
N PHE A 298 7.72 -13.21 15.88
CA PHE A 298 7.76 -11.77 15.93
C PHE A 298 6.80 -11.21 14.87
N HIS A 299 5.73 -10.54 15.31
CA HIS A 299 4.77 -9.94 14.41
C HIS A 299 5.29 -8.60 13.86
N TYR A 300 5.53 -8.54 12.57
CA TYR A 300 5.78 -7.31 11.82
C TYR A 300 4.46 -6.84 11.23
N GLU A 301 3.84 -5.85 11.85
CA GLU A 301 2.51 -5.40 11.42
C GLU A 301 2.54 -4.80 10.01
N ASN A 302 1.67 -5.31 9.14
CA ASN A 302 1.52 -4.91 7.74
C ASN A 302 1.34 -3.39 7.59
N THR A 303 2.06 -2.78 6.64
CA THR A 303 2.06 -1.33 6.42
C THR A 303 0.70 -0.80 6.00
N THR A 304 -0.08 -1.59 5.25
CA THR A 304 -1.45 -1.24 4.84
C THR A 304 -2.38 -1.21 6.05
N VAL A 305 -2.28 -2.19 6.96
CA VAL A 305 -3.06 -2.23 8.20
C VAL A 305 -2.72 -1.03 9.07
N LYS A 306 -1.43 -0.73 9.26
CA LYS A 306 -0.97 0.45 10.00
C LYS A 306 -1.45 1.76 9.38
N GLY A 307 -1.42 1.84 8.06
CA GLY A 307 -1.79 3.06 7.30
C GLY A 307 -3.28 3.31 7.20
N ARG A 308 -4.12 2.25 7.27
CA ARG A 308 -5.58 2.34 7.07
C ARG A 308 -6.29 3.42 7.88
N PRO A 309 -6.04 3.61 9.18
CA PRO A 309 -6.71 4.66 9.96
C PRO A 309 -6.43 6.09 9.49
N TYR A 310 -5.42 6.26 8.65
CA TYR A 310 -4.90 7.57 8.22
C TYR A 310 -5.11 7.84 6.74
N ARG A 311 -5.70 6.89 6.01
CA ARG A 311 -5.93 7.00 4.57
C ARG A 311 -7.40 6.92 4.28
N THR A 312 -7.82 7.77 3.38
CA THR A 312 -9.19 7.73 2.88
C THR A 312 -9.31 6.70 1.76
N ASP A 313 -10.46 6.02 1.73
CA ASP A 313 -10.86 5.18 0.62
C ASP A 313 -11.54 5.98 -0.52
N GLU A 314 -11.52 7.31 -0.44
CA GLU A 314 -12.18 8.19 -1.41
C GLU A 314 -11.57 8.17 -2.82
N ILE A 315 -10.30 7.74 -2.94
CA ILE A 315 -9.69 7.49 -4.24
C ILE A 315 -9.91 6.01 -4.59
N PRO A 316 -10.93 5.69 -5.40
CA PRO A 316 -11.26 4.30 -5.68
C PRO A 316 -10.32 3.66 -6.70
N GLY A 317 -10.44 2.34 -6.83
CA GLY A 317 -9.77 1.56 -7.87
C GLY A 317 -8.26 1.56 -7.76
N MET A 318 -7.62 1.40 -8.93
CA MET A 318 -6.18 1.21 -9.05
C MET A 318 -5.36 2.41 -8.57
N VAL A 319 -5.80 3.64 -8.89
CA VAL A 319 -5.10 4.87 -8.49
C VAL A 319 -5.06 5.00 -6.97
N GLY A 320 -6.18 4.73 -6.30
CA GLY A 320 -6.24 4.75 -4.83
C GLY A 320 -5.37 3.67 -4.20
N SER A 321 -5.37 2.47 -4.77
CA SER A 321 -4.52 1.36 -4.33
C SER A 321 -3.04 1.70 -4.43
N ALA A 322 -2.60 2.19 -5.58
CA ALA A 322 -1.20 2.60 -5.78
C ALA A 322 -0.81 3.75 -4.84
N TYR A 323 -1.65 4.77 -4.72
CA TYR A 323 -1.40 5.87 -3.79
C TYR A 323 -1.25 5.38 -2.35
N ARG A 324 -2.20 4.58 -1.85
CA ARG A 324 -2.14 4.04 -0.48
C ARG A 324 -0.97 3.10 -0.28
N GLY A 325 -0.69 2.23 -1.25
CA GLY A 325 0.43 1.30 -1.21
C GLY A 325 1.78 2.04 -1.12
N ILE A 326 2.03 3.00 -2.00
CA ILE A 326 3.26 3.82 -1.98
C ILE A 326 3.41 4.55 -0.65
N VAL A 327 2.36 5.22 -0.22
CA VAL A 327 2.39 6.04 0.99
C VAL A 327 2.57 5.20 2.25
N ASN A 328 1.81 4.10 2.37
CA ASN A 328 1.88 3.24 3.55
C ASN A 328 3.24 2.53 3.63
N ASN A 329 3.74 2.01 2.52
CA ASN A 329 5.06 1.37 2.47
C ASN A 329 6.19 2.35 2.82
N HIS A 330 6.05 3.62 2.49
CA HIS A 330 7.05 4.61 2.85
C HIS A 330 6.95 5.08 4.30
N LEU A 331 5.75 5.47 4.74
CA LEU A 331 5.56 6.12 6.05
C LEU A 331 5.43 5.16 7.22
N HIS A 332 4.96 3.91 6.97
CA HIS A 332 4.59 2.97 8.03
C HIS A 332 5.46 1.70 8.10
N ASN A 333 6.54 1.62 7.30
CA ASN A 333 7.46 0.47 7.34
C ASN A 333 8.28 0.36 8.64
N GLY A 334 8.35 1.42 9.44
CA GLY A 334 9.07 1.43 10.71
C GLY A 334 10.55 1.81 10.62
N TYR A 335 11.11 1.97 9.42
CA TYR A 335 12.55 2.25 9.24
C TYR A 335 12.96 3.62 9.78
N ARG A 336 12.10 4.63 9.56
CA ARG A 336 12.32 6.00 10.05
C ARG A 336 11.04 6.58 10.65
N ARG A 337 11.20 7.53 11.55
CA ARG A 337 10.15 8.43 11.95
C ARG A 337 10.23 9.69 11.12
N TYR A 338 9.08 10.14 10.66
CA TYR A 338 8.94 11.39 9.93
C TYR A 338 8.22 12.43 10.78
N ASP A 339 8.57 13.70 10.62
CA ASP A 339 7.79 14.78 11.22
C ASP A 339 6.50 15.05 10.43
N ALA A 340 5.58 15.79 11.03
CA ALA A 340 4.28 16.07 10.43
C ALA A 340 4.37 16.88 9.12
N TYR A 341 5.41 17.69 8.93
CA TYR A 341 5.60 18.47 7.70
C TYR A 341 6.09 17.59 6.56
N TYR A 342 6.99 16.67 6.86
CA TYR A 342 7.43 15.66 5.88
C TYR A 342 6.26 14.78 5.45
N GLU A 343 5.49 14.25 6.42
CA GLU A 343 4.32 13.43 6.12
C GLU A 343 3.31 14.18 5.24
N PHE A 344 2.99 15.44 5.59
CA PHE A 344 2.09 16.27 4.79
C PHE A 344 2.61 16.51 3.38
N GLY A 345 3.90 16.84 3.27
CA GLY A 345 4.57 17.04 1.98
C GLY A 345 4.55 15.78 1.12
N PHE A 346 4.82 14.62 1.70
CA PHE A 346 4.81 13.34 0.98
C PHE A 346 3.40 12.93 0.56
N LEU A 347 2.41 13.10 1.44
CA LEU A 347 1.03 12.70 1.20
C LEU A 347 0.33 13.52 0.10
N TYR A 348 0.50 14.83 0.14
CA TYR A 348 -0.26 15.77 -0.68
C TYR A 348 0.65 16.56 -1.61
N GLY A 349 1.71 17.15 -1.08
CA GLY A 349 2.62 18.01 -1.83
C GLY A 349 3.32 17.28 -2.96
N GLY A 350 3.90 16.10 -2.68
CA GLY A 350 4.65 15.32 -3.65
C GLY A 350 3.82 14.91 -4.85
N LEU A 351 2.64 14.35 -4.63
CA LEU A 351 1.74 13.92 -5.69
C LEU A 351 1.30 15.10 -6.59
N PHE A 352 0.90 16.21 -5.96
CA PHE A 352 0.47 17.41 -6.68
C PHE A 352 1.60 18.01 -7.53
N HIS A 353 2.76 18.23 -6.91
CA HIS A 353 3.88 18.88 -7.58
C HIS A 353 4.50 17.99 -8.67
N TYR A 354 4.59 16.68 -8.44
CA TYR A 354 5.05 15.74 -9.46
C TYR A 354 4.13 15.74 -10.68
N GLY A 355 2.82 15.62 -10.48
CA GLY A 355 1.85 15.69 -11.58
C GLY A 355 1.89 17.00 -12.33
N PHE A 356 2.11 18.12 -11.62
CA PHE A 356 2.26 19.43 -12.24
C PHE A 356 3.58 19.56 -13.02
N ALA A 357 4.70 19.05 -12.48
CA ALA A 357 5.98 19.01 -13.18
C ALA A 357 5.90 18.17 -14.46
N GLN A 358 5.23 17.01 -14.40
CA GLN A 358 4.98 16.16 -15.56
C GLN A 358 4.12 16.86 -16.62
N HIS A 359 3.10 17.61 -16.19
CA HIS A 359 2.27 18.40 -17.12
C HIS A 359 3.09 19.49 -17.81
N ILE A 360 3.91 20.26 -17.05
CA ILE A 360 4.80 21.27 -17.60
C ILE A 360 5.78 20.67 -18.61
N HIS A 361 6.40 19.53 -18.25
CA HIS A 361 7.35 18.85 -19.12
C HIS A 361 6.71 18.40 -20.44
N ARG A 362 5.56 17.71 -20.36
CA ARG A 362 4.83 17.28 -21.55
C ARG A 362 4.41 18.45 -22.44
N PHE A 363 3.87 19.52 -21.83
CA PHE A 363 3.49 20.73 -22.57
C PHE A 363 4.70 21.36 -23.29
N ALA A 364 5.84 21.45 -22.60
CA ALA A 364 7.07 22.02 -23.20
C ALA A 364 7.57 21.16 -24.36
N ALA A 365 7.57 19.83 -24.22
CA ALA A 365 7.96 18.90 -25.27
C ALA A 365 7.03 18.98 -26.50
N GLU A 366 5.70 18.97 -26.29
CA GLU A 366 4.70 19.08 -27.36
C GLU A 366 4.79 20.39 -28.16
N HIS A 367 5.27 21.48 -27.51
CA HIS A 367 5.41 22.79 -28.15
C HIS A 367 6.85 23.13 -28.56
N GLY A 368 7.77 22.16 -28.52
CA GLY A 368 9.16 22.36 -28.93
C GLY A 368 9.91 23.42 -28.11
N MET A 369 9.59 23.55 -26.82
CA MET A 369 10.24 24.55 -25.97
C MET A 369 11.64 24.09 -25.57
N GLU A 370 12.63 24.96 -25.77
CA GLU A 370 14.04 24.65 -25.51
C GLU A 370 14.43 24.83 -24.04
N LYS A 371 13.63 25.55 -23.25
CA LYS A 371 13.93 25.86 -21.86
C LYS A 371 12.69 26.25 -21.07
N ILE A 372 12.64 25.82 -19.81
CA ILE A 372 11.57 26.18 -18.85
C ILE A 372 12.13 27.15 -17.81
N LEU A 373 11.44 28.26 -17.56
CA LEU A 373 11.81 29.26 -16.56
C LEU A 373 10.84 29.24 -15.41
N PHE A 374 11.31 28.87 -14.24
CA PHE A 374 10.55 28.91 -12.98
C PHE A 374 10.73 30.26 -12.33
N VAL A 375 9.63 31.01 -12.14
CA VAL A 375 9.66 32.36 -11.62
C VAL A 375 9.74 32.36 -10.08
N ALA A 376 10.64 33.18 -9.53
CA ALA A 376 10.71 33.41 -8.08
C ALA A 376 9.39 34.00 -7.56
N ARG A 377 8.97 33.61 -6.40
CA ARG A 377 9.55 32.81 -5.31
C ARG A 377 9.00 31.39 -5.36
N ASP A 378 7.76 31.22 -5.80
CA ASP A 378 6.99 29.96 -5.77
C ASP A 378 7.61 28.89 -6.70
N GLY A 379 8.23 29.32 -7.79
CA GLY A 379 8.93 28.44 -8.73
C GLY A 379 10.20 27.76 -8.18
N TYR A 380 10.70 28.10 -6.98
CA TYR A 380 11.90 27.51 -6.43
C TYR A 380 11.75 26.01 -6.16
N ILE A 381 10.69 25.62 -5.43
CA ILE A 381 10.41 24.23 -5.12
C ILE A 381 10.07 23.45 -6.40
N MET A 382 9.27 24.05 -7.28
CA MET A 382 8.91 23.41 -8.57
C MET A 382 10.12 23.12 -9.44
N LYS A 383 11.11 24.06 -9.48
CA LYS A 383 12.36 23.82 -10.21
C LYS A 383 13.13 22.63 -9.65
N GLN A 384 13.27 22.54 -8.33
CA GLN A 384 13.97 21.41 -7.71
C GLN A 384 13.32 20.06 -8.02
N ILE A 385 11.98 20.00 -7.99
CA ILE A 385 11.22 18.81 -8.32
C ILE A 385 11.38 18.48 -9.81
N TYR A 386 11.25 19.48 -10.67
CA TYR A 386 11.40 19.31 -12.11
C TYR A 386 12.79 18.77 -12.48
N ASP A 387 13.85 19.39 -11.96
CA ASP A 387 15.23 18.98 -12.22
C ASP A 387 15.54 17.57 -11.67
N GLY A 388 14.85 17.15 -10.62
CA GLY A 388 14.97 15.81 -10.07
C GLY A 388 14.25 14.72 -10.88
N CYS A 389 13.29 15.12 -11.73
CA CYS A 389 12.45 14.19 -12.50
C CYS A 389 12.77 14.19 -14.00
N PHE A 390 13.21 15.32 -14.56
CA PHE A 390 13.38 15.53 -16.01
C PHE A 390 14.71 16.22 -16.28
N THR A 391 15.44 15.73 -17.28
CA THR A 391 16.78 16.24 -17.64
C THR A 391 16.93 16.65 -19.09
N ASP A 392 15.98 16.31 -19.93
CA ASP A 392 15.98 16.50 -21.40
C ASP A 392 15.66 17.94 -21.80
N ILE A 393 14.80 18.65 -21.07
CA ILE A 393 14.52 20.07 -21.27
C ILE A 393 15.12 20.86 -20.11
N PRO A 394 16.16 21.69 -20.34
CA PRO A 394 16.83 22.41 -19.28
C PRO A 394 15.91 23.42 -18.58
N SER A 395 16.08 23.58 -17.29
CA SER A 395 15.34 24.55 -16.49
C SER A 395 16.20 25.72 -16.02
N GLY A 396 15.55 26.84 -15.71
CA GLY A 396 16.19 28.01 -15.12
C GLY A 396 15.32 28.62 -14.03
N TYR A 397 15.95 29.36 -13.11
CA TYR A 397 15.25 30.10 -12.08
C TYR A 397 15.32 31.59 -12.35
N LEU A 398 14.17 32.23 -12.55
CA LEU A 398 14.08 33.65 -12.88
C LEU A 398 13.76 34.48 -11.62
N LEU A 399 14.70 35.30 -11.21
CA LEU A 399 14.50 36.27 -10.12
C LEU A 399 13.65 37.45 -10.60
N CYS A 400 12.34 37.33 -10.45
CA CYS A 400 11.39 38.35 -10.85
C CYS A 400 10.32 38.50 -9.77
N SER A 401 10.24 39.70 -9.16
CA SER A 401 9.21 39.99 -8.16
C SER A 401 7.96 40.58 -8.79
N ARG A 402 6.77 40.46 -8.15
CA ARG A 402 5.56 41.13 -8.59
C ARG A 402 5.76 42.64 -8.73
N ILE A 403 6.49 43.25 -7.80
CA ILE A 403 6.78 44.70 -7.83
C ILE A 403 7.65 45.05 -9.04
N SER A 404 8.66 44.24 -9.35
CA SER A 404 9.51 44.47 -10.53
C SER A 404 8.69 44.32 -11.83
N ASN A 405 7.81 43.32 -11.89
CA ASN A 405 6.91 43.12 -13.05
C ASN A 405 5.93 44.28 -13.21
N LEU A 406 5.32 44.72 -12.12
CA LEU A 406 4.40 45.88 -12.13
C LEU A 406 5.13 47.13 -12.64
N LYS A 407 6.36 47.39 -12.17
CA LYS A 407 7.14 48.55 -12.64
C LYS A 407 7.51 48.43 -14.13
N MET A 408 7.87 47.24 -14.61
CA MET A 408 8.14 47.03 -16.03
C MET A 408 6.85 47.15 -16.87
N ALA A 409 5.74 46.58 -16.40
CA ALA A 409 4.46 46.66 -17.07
C ALA A 409 3.93 48.08 -17.12
N ALA A 410 4.18 48.92 -16.08
CA ALA A 410 3.84 50.33 -16.04
C ALA A 410 4.54 51.12 -17.15
N TYR A 411 5.81 50.76 -17.47
CA TYR A 411 6.52 51.36 -18.59
C TYR A 411 5.92 50.98 -19.95
N CYS A 412 5.55 49.71 -20.10
CA CYS A 412 4.99 49.18 -21.35
C CYS A 412 3.51 49.55 -21.56
N ASN A 413 2.73 49.69 -20.49
CA ASN A 413 1.28 49.91 -20.54
C ASN A 413 0.81 50.92 -19.50
N ARG A 414 1.24 52.18 -19.68
CA ARG A 414 1.03 53.29 -18.76
C ARG A 414 -0.44 53.54 -18.44
N THR A 415 -1.31 53.38 -19.42
CA THR A 415 -2.76 53.65 -19.29
C THR A 415 -3.46 52.59 -18.42
N ALA A 416 -3.07 51.33 -18.49
CA ALA A 416 -3.61 50.23 -17.66
C ALA A 416 -3.09 50.29 -16.21
N TYR A 417 -1.88 50.84 -16.00
CA TYR A 417 -1.26 50.97 -14.69
C TYR A 417 -1.85 52.13 -13.86
N LEU A 418 -2.37 53.18 -14.52
CA LEU A 418 -2.92 54.37 -13.88
C LEU A 418 -4.44 54.28 -13.64
N LYS A 419 -5.08 53.20 -14.08
CA LYS A 419 -6.47 52.84 -13.75
C LYS A 419 -6.49 51.90 -12.56
#